data_52a6b9582c725cd137e10aa106d96b53
#
_entry.id   52a6b9582c725cd137e10aa106d96b53
#
_cell.length_a   1.000
_cell.length_b   1.000
_cell.length_c   1.000
_cell.angle_alpha   90.00
_cell.angle_beta   90.00
_cell.angle_gamma   90.00
#
_symmetry.space_group_name_H-M   'P 1'
#
loop_
_entity.id
_entity.type
_entity.pdbx_description
1 polymer ?
#
loop_
_entity_poly.entity_id
_entity_poly.type
_entity_poly.pdbx_seq_one_letter_code
_entity_poly.pdbx_strand_id
1 'polypeptide(L)'
;GYWIPIEGDLLDNTEWIEFPAVTDLLELIPAKQVLVVADSCFAGKLVRSAMARLNPEVQDQARQLLLKTIADKKIRTTLTSGGAKPVLDDGGAGHSIFAAAFVGVLSENKTALETERLFWTVRARVVQAAERMKVEQIPTYGPIHMAGHEGLGDFVFVPAQARP
;
A
#
# COMPACT_ATOMS: atom_id res chain seq x y z
N GLY A 1 0.19 -3.96 17.60
CA GLY A 1 1.42 -4.02 16.82
C GLY A 1 2.25 -2.78 17.01
N TYR A 2 3.53 -2.93 16.80
CA TYR A 2 4.52 -1.87 17.01
C TYR A 2 5.48 -1.83 15.83
N TRP A 3 5.98 -0.64 15.50
CA TRP A 3 7.23 -0.47 14.76
C TRP A 3 8.34 -0.19 15.76
N ILE A 4 9.45 -0.89 15.60
CA ILE A 4 10.61 -0.76 16.47
C ILE A 4 11.62 0.12 15.73
N PRO A 5 11.99 1.32 16.25
CA PRO A 5 13.07 2.12 15.68
C PRO A 5 14.38 1.35 15.68
N ILE A 6 15.34 1.77 14.84
CA ILE A 6 16.64 1.08 14.75
C ILE A 6 17.43 1.15 16.07
N GLU A 7 17.21 2.19 16.87
CA GLU A 7 17.80 2.37 18.19
C GLU A 7 16.95 1.75 19.32
N GLY A 8 15.76 1.22 18.98
CA GLY A 8 14.83 0.65 19.97
C GLY A 8 15.35 -0.63 20.60
N ASP A 9 15.32 -0.71 21.92
CA ASP A 9 15.65 -1.92 22.67
C ASP A 9 14.55 -2.97 22.49
N LEU A 10 14.92 -4.21 22.18
CA LEU A 10 13.96 -5.32 22.02
C LEU A 10 13.37 -5.79 23.38
N LEU A 11 13.98 -5.42 24.49
CA LEU A 11 13.55 -5.76 25.84
C LEU A 11 12.80 -4.61 26.54
N ASP A 12 12.88 -3.39 25.98
CA ASP A 12 12.20 -2.20 26.48
C ASP A 12 11.37 -1.56 25.38
N ASN A 13 10.05 -1.54 25.55
CA ASN A 13 9.10 -1.04 24.55
C ASN A 13 8.79 0.47 24.69
N THR A 14 9.51 1.22 25.53
CA THR A 14 9.26 2.64 25.76
C THR A 14 9.42 3.49 24.50
N GLU A 15 10.30 3.08 23.57
CA GLU A 15 10.54 3.78 22.30
C GLU A 15 9.80 3.16 21.11
N TRP A 16 8.99 2.11 21.33
CA TRP A 16 8.27 1.46 20.26
C TRP A 16 7.06 2.28 19.82
N ILE A 17 6.88 2.40 18.52
CA ILE A 17 5.78 3.16 17.92
C ILE A 17 4.57 2.24 17.78
N GLU A 18 3.53 2.50 18.55
CA GLU A 18 2.28 1.75 18.50
C GLU A 18 1.48 2.04 17.23
N PHE A 19 0.85 1.03 16.64
CA PHE A 19 -0.01 1.22 15.47
C PHE A 19 -1.19 2.18 15.72
N PRO A 20 -1.86 2.19 16.90
CA PRO A 20 -2.85 3.21 17.20
C PRO A 20 -2.31 4.64 17.11
N ALA A 21 -1.12 4.90 17.65
CA ALA A 21 -0.51 6.23 17.55
C ALA A 21 -0.25 6.65 16.09
N VAL A 22 0.15 5.71 15.23
CA VAL A 22 0.30 5.96 13.79
C VAL A 22 -1.04 6.26 13.14
N THR A 23 -2.10 5.51 13.46
CA THR A 23 -3.44 5.73 12.88
C THR A 23 -4.03 7.07 13.31
N ASP A 24 -3.86 7.46 14.57
CA ASP A 24 -4.29 8.77 15.07
C ASP A 24 -3.59 9.92 14.35
N LEU A 25 -2.27 9.82 14.15
CA LEU A 25 -1.51 10.80 13.38
C LEU A 25 -1.97 10.86 11.91
N LEU A 26 -2.24 9.72 11.28
CA LEU A 26 -2.74 9.65 9.91
C LEU A 26 -4.13 10.29 9.77
N GLU A 27 -4.97 10.19 10.80
CA GLU A 27 -6.28 10.85 10.80
C GLU A 27 -6.15 12.38 10.80
N LEU A 28 -5.16 12.93 11.51
CA LEU A 28 -4.90 14.36 11.64
C LEU A 28 -4.27 14.99 10.38
N ILE A 29 -3.69 14.21 9.47
CA ILE A 29 -3.09 14.72 8.24
C ILE A 29 -4.16 15.40 7.38
N PRO A 30 -4.02 16.70 7.01
CA PRO A 30 -5.02 17.43 6.23
C PRO A 30 -5.12 16.99 4.76
N ALA A 31 -4.15 16.24 4.25
CA ALA A 31 -4.20 15.72 2.89
C ALA A 31 -5.44 14.83 2.68
N LYS A 32 -6.15 15.02 1.57
CA LYS A 32 -7.30 14.18 1.23
C LYS A 32 -6.89 12.72 1.04
N GLN A 33 -5.81 12.45 0.36
CA GLN A 33 -5.35 11.09 0.06
C GLN A 33 -3.99 10.82 0.72
N VAL A 34 -3.91 9.75 1.48
CA VAL A 34 -2.66 9.22 2.07
C VAL A 34 -2.58 7.73 1.80
N LEU A 35 -1.49 7.31 1.19
CA LEU A 35 -1.11 5.92 1.04
C LEU A 35 0.14 5.66 1.88
N VAL A 36 0.05 4.70 2.78
CA VAL A 36 1.20 4.18 3.52
C VAL A 36 1.73 2.95 2.79
N VAL A 37 2.97 3.00 2.36
CA VAL A 37 3.65 1.84 1.77
C VAL A 37 4.66 1.33 2.78
N ALA A 38 4.47 0.09 3.26
CA ALA A 38 5.31 -0.49 4.29
C ALA A 38 5.95 -1.79 3.79
N ASP A 39 7.26 -1.75 3.63
CA ASP A 39 8.07 -2.92 3.29
C ASP A 39 8.70 -3.48 4.56
N SER A 40 7.88 -4.13 5.37
CA SER A 40 8.28 -4.68 6.65
C SER A 40 7.46 -5.91 7.01
N CYS A 41 8.04 -6.77 7.88
CA CYS A 41 7.35 -7.91 8.45
C CYS A 41 6.11 -7.46 9.26
N PHE A 42 5.04 -8.24 9.20
CA PHE A 42 3.81 -8.01 9.98
C PHE A 42 3.03 -6.72 9.70
N ALA A 43 3.41 -5.92 8.70
CA ALA A 43 2.70 -4.68 8.34
C ALA A 43 1.26 -4.93 7.87
N GLY A 44 0.92 -6.13 7.42
CA GLY A 44 -0.44 -6.53 7.04
C GLY A 44 -1.50 -6.41 8.14
N LYS A 45 -1.10 -6.26 9.41
CA LYS A 45 -2.03 -6.00 10.53
C LYS A 45 -2.69 -4.61 10.49
N LEU A 46 -2.16 -3.68 9.69
CA LEU A 46 -2.79 -2.38 9.46
C LEU A 46 -4.03 -2.47 8.55
N VAL A 47 -4.14 -3.54 7.77
CA VAL A 47 -5.21 -3.73 6.77
C VAL A 47 -6.42 -4.39 7.43
N ARG A 48 -7.61 -3.83 7.21
CA ARG A 48 -8.88 -4.49 7.49
C ARG A 48 -9.42 -5.11 6.20
N SER A 49 -9.65 -6.43 6.21
CA SER A 49 -10.18 -7.16 5.07
C SER A 49 -11.59 -6.70 4.70
N ALA A 50 -11.75 -6.03 3.59
CA ALA A 50 -12.88 -6.08 2.65
C ALA A 50 -12.67 -5.03 1.56
N MET A 51 -12.07 -5.44 0.47
CA MET A 51 -12.07 -4.60 -0.74
C MET A 51 -13.22 -5.00 -1.64
N ALA A 52 -14.07 -4.04 -1.99
CA ALA A 52 -14.98 -4.18 -3.11
C ALA A 52 -14.14 -4.17 -4.40
N ARG A 53 -14.22 -5.22 -5.18
CA ARG A 53 -13.51 -5.31 -6.46
C ARG A 53 -14.09 -4.28 -7.44
N LEU A 54 -13.28 -3.32 -7.86
CA LEU A 54 -13.61 -2.51 -9.02
C LEU A 54 -13.41 -3.37 -10.27
N ASN A 55 -14.45 -3.45 -11.11
CA ASN A 55 -14.39 -4.22 -12.35
C ASN A 55 -13.38 -3.57 -13.33
N PRO A 56 -12.36 -4.27 -13.83
CA PRO A 56 -11.33 -3.70 -14.70
C PRO A 56 -11.84 -3.28 -16.09
N GLU A 57 -13.08 -3.63 -16.47
CA GLU A 57 -13.66 -3.36 -17.79
C GLU A 57 -14.50 -2.08 -17.88
N VAL A 58 -14.34 -1.14 -16.94
CA VAL A 58 -15.10 0.13 -16.96
C VAL A 58 -14.63 1.01 -18.13
N GLN A 59 -15.57 1.42 -19.00
CA GLN A 59 -15.33 2.34 -20.12
C GLN A 59 -14.67 3.64 -19.65
N ASP A 60 -13.80 4.26 -20.49
CA ASP A 60 -12.98 5.42 -20.15
C ASP A 60 -13.75 6.60 -19.51
N GLN A 61 -14.98 6.88 -19.96
CA GLN A 61 -15.80 7.96 -19.40
C GLN A 61 -16.28 7.65 -17.99
N ALA A 62 -16.73 6.43 -17.72
CA ALA A 62 -17.15 6.01 -16.40
C ALA A 62 -15.94 5.95 -15.43
N ARG A 63 -14.76 5.59 -15.94
CA ARG A 63 -13.52 5.62 -15.19
C ARG A 63 -13.12 7.04 -14.79
N GLN A 64 -13.20 8.03 -15.69
CA GLN A 64 -12.92 9.43 -15.39
C GLN A 64 -13.87 9.99 -14.33
N LEU A 65 -15.15 9.65 -14.39
CA LEU A 65 -16.12 10.04 -13.36
C LEU A 65 -15.81 9.42 -12.02
N LEU A 66 -15.46 8.13 -12.01
CA LEU A 66 -15.03 7.41 -10.80
C LEU A 66 -13.80 8.07 -10.18
N LEU A 67 -12.75 8.36 -10.97
CA LEU A 67 -11.54 9.03 -10.50
C LEU A 67 -11.82 10.40 -9.87
N LYS A 68 -12.73 11.20 -10.46
CA LYS A 68 -13.18 12.48 -9.88
C LYS A 68 -13.88 12.26 -8.54
N THR A 69 -14.77 11.27 -8.46
CA THR A 69 -15.50 10.96 -7.23
C THR A 69 -14.56 10.51 -6.10
N ILE A 70 -13.55 9.71 -6.45
CA ILE A 70 -12.54 9.22 -5.51
C ILE A 70 -11.62 10.37 -5.05
N ALA A 71 -11.26 11.29 -5.94
CA ALA A 71 -10.32 12.38 -5.65
C ALA A 71 -10.79 13.31 -4.51
N ASP A 72 -12.09 13.42 -4.29
CA ASP A 72 -12.68 14.27 -3.24
C ASP A 72 -12.82 13.60 -1.87
N LYS A 73 -12.60 12.30 -1.80
CA LYS A 73 -12.73 11.54 -0.55
C LYS A 73 -11.47 11.57 0.31
N LYS A 74 -11.68 11.46 1.64
CA LYS A 74 -10.58 11.24 2.58
C LYS A 74 -10.14 9.78 2.52
N ILE A 75 -8.95 9.54 1.94
CA ILE A 75 -8.41 8.21 1.73
C ILE A 75 -7.23 7.97 2.68
N ARG A 76 -7.28 6.85 3.37
CA ARG A 76 -6.24 6.33 4.25
C ARG A 76 -6.08 4.85 3.95
N THR A 77 -5.17 4.52 3.06
CA THR A 77 -4.92 3.13 2.64
C THR A 77 -3.48 2.75 2.91
N THR A 78 -3.22 1.46 3.02
CA THR A 78 -1.88 0.92 3.16
C THR A 78 -1.65 -0.22 2.18
N LEU A 79 -0.46 -0.26 1.63
CA LEU A 79 0.09 -1.34 0.82
C LEU A 79 1.31 -1.91 1.53
N THR A 80 1.32 -3.21 1.79
CA THR A 80 2.39 -3.85 2.57
C THR A 80 3.02 -5.00 1.81
N SER A 81 4.31 -5.25 2.05
CA SER A 81 5.09 -6.31 1.39
C SER A 81 4.67 -7.72 1.77
N GLY A 82 4.01 -7.90 2.91
CA GLY A 82 3.55 -9.21 3.37
C GLY A 82 2.58 -9.12 4.53
N GLY A 83 1.98 -10.25 4.86
CA GLY A 83 1.05 -10.39 5.98
C GLY A 83 1.77 -10.61 7.32
N ALA A 84 1.48 -11.76 7.98
CA ALA A 84 2.03 -12.11 9.30
C ALA A 84 3.34 -12.91 9.26
N LYS A 85 3.93 -13.10 8.08
CA LYS A 85 5.19 -13.84 7.90
C LYS A 85 6.34 -12.89 7.57
N PRO A 86 7.60 -13.25 7.92
CA PRO A 86 8.77 -12.51 7.48
C PRO A 86 8.82 -12.37 5.96
N VAL A 87 9.27 -11.21 5.48
CA VAL A 87 9.43 -10.91 4.05
C VAL A 87 10.90 -11.00 3.64
N LEU A 88 11.15 -11.14 2.34
CA LEU A 88 12.49 -11.21 1.80
C LEU A 88 13.06 -9.83 1.55
N ASP A 89 14.26 -9.59 2.05
CA ASP A 89 15.00 -8.33 1.90
C ASP A 89 15.89 -8.31 0.65
N ASP A 90 16.12 -9.45 0.01
CA ASP A 90 16.96 -9.56 -1.19
C ASP A 90 16.13 -9.95 -2.43
N GLY A 91 15.69 -8.94 -3.14
CA GLY A 91 15.02 -9.07 -4.45
C GLY A 91 15.97 -8.81 -5.63
N GLY A 92 17.27 -8.63 -5.37
CA GLY A 92 18.26 -8.21 -6.35
C GLY A 92 18.33 -6.68 -6.55
N ALA A 93 19.45 -6.20 -7.07
CA ALA A 93 19.70 -4.77 -7.33
C ALA A 93 19.55 -3.83 -6.10
N GLY A 94 19.72 -4.35 -4.87
CA GLY A 94 19.66 -3.56 -3.64
C GLY A 94 18.25 -3.21 -3.18
N HIS A 95 17.21 -3.87 -3.70
CA HIS A 95 15.83 -3.71 -3.29
C HIS A 95 15.24 -5.05 -2.85
N SER A 96 14.27 -5.00 -1.95
CA SER A 96 13.41 -6.15 -1.68
C SER A 96 12.61 -6.54 -2.94
N ILE A 97 12.08 -7.78 -2.98
CA ILE A 97 11.18 -8.21 -4.06
C ILE A 97 9.98 -7.26 -4.18
N PHE A 98 9.43 -6.84 -3.05
CA PHE A 98 8.27 -5.95 -3.02
C PHE A 98 8.64 -4.54 -3.52
N ALA A 99 9.72 -3.95 -3.02
CA ALA A 99 10.15 -2.62 -3.45
C ALA A 99 10.48 -2.60 -4.95
N ALA A 100 11.18 -3.61 -5.47
CA ALA A 100 11.48 -3.74 -6.89
C ALA A 100 10.20 -3.84 -7.75
N ALA A 101 9.21 -4.64 -7.32
CA ALA A 101 7.94 -4.78 -8.02
C ALA A 101 7.13 -3.46 -7.98
N PHE A 102 7.06 -2.82 -6.83
CA PHE A 102 6.32 -1.55 -6.63
C PHE A 102 6.90 -0.42 -7.50
N VAL A 103 8.20 -0.19 -7.41
CA VAL A 103 8.90 0.84 -8.20
C VAL A 103 8.82 0.53 -9.69
N GLY A 104 8.95 -0.75 -10.08
CA GLY A 104 8.82 -1.19 -11.47
C GLY A 104 7.46 -0.86 -12.06
N VAL A 105 6.36 -1.17 -11.35
CA VAL A 105 4.99 -0.84 -11.82
C VAL A 105 4.79 0.67 -11.94
N LEU A 106 5.29 1.46 -11.00
CA LEU A 106 5.19 2.92 -11.06
C LEU A 106 6.00 3.51 -12.21
N SER A 107 7.20 3.01 -12.48
CA SER A 107 8.04 3.51 -13.57
C SER A 107 7.48 3.22 -14.96
N GLU A 108 6.76 2.12 -15.12
CA GLU A 108 6.08 1.73 -16.35
C GLU A 108 4.76 2.52 -16.57
N ASN A 109 4.22 3.13 -15.50
CA ASN A 109 2.91 3.78 -15.55
C ASN A 109 2.94 5.14 -16.27
N LYS A 110 2.05 5.32 -17.23
CA LYS A 110 1.92 6.55 -18.05
C LYS A 110 0.58 7.26 -17.89
N THR A 111 -0.34 6.74 -17.12
CA THR A 111 -1.70 7.27 -16.95
C THR A 111 -2.07 7.34 -15.47
N ALA A 112 -3.23 7.94 -15.15
CA ALA A 112 -3.75 7.83 -13.78
C ALA A 112 -3.93 6.36 -13.40
N LEU A 113 -3.44 5.98 -12.21
CA LEU A 113 -3.42 4.59 -11.75
C LEU A 113 -3.91 4.52 -10.31
N GLU A 114 -5.01 3.84 -10.09
CA GLU A 114 -5.57 3.53 -8.79
C GLU A 114 -4.66 2.53 -8.06
N THR A 115 -4.49 2.70 -6.74
CA THR A 115 -3.62 1.82 -5.95
C THR A 115 -4.12 0.38 -5.93
N GLU A 116 -5.42 0.14 -5.96
CA GLU A 116 -5.96 -1.22 -6.06
C GLU A 116 -5.46 -1.92 -7.34
N ARG A 117 -5.48 -1.23 -8.48
CA ARG A 117 -5.00 -1.78 -9.75
C ARG A 117 -3.48 -2.01 -9.72
N LEU A 118 -2.73 -1.06 -9.17
CA LEU A 118 -1.29 -1.20 -8.93
C LEU A 118 -1.01 -2.41 -8.05
N PHE A 119 -1.77 -2.56 -6.95
CA PHE A 119 -1.63 -3.66 -6.00
C PHE A 119 -1.72 -5.04 -6.66
N TRP A 120 -2.71 -5.26 -7.52
CA TRP A 120 -2.84 -6.56 -8.19
C TRP A 120 -1.64 -6.90 -9.05
N THR A 121 -1.06 -5.91 -9.74
CA THR A 121 0.15 -6.09 -10.55
C THR A 121 1.37 -6.35 -9.68
N VAL A 122 1.56 -5.55 -8.62
CA VAL A 122 2.65 -5.74 -7.65
C VAL A 122 2.56 -7.10 -6.99
N ARG A 123 1.37 -7.48 -6.51
CA ARG A 123 1.14 -8.78 -5.87
C ARG A 123 1.49 -9.94 -6.79
N ALA A 124 1.08 -9.90 -8.06
CA ALA A 124 1.40 -10.94 -9.03
C ALA A 124 2.92 -11.07 -9.23
N ARG A 125 3.64 -9.96 -9.38
CA ARG A 125 5.11 -9.93 -9.52
C ARG A 125 5.81 -10.47 -8.28
N VAL A 126 5.38 -10.06 -7.09
CA VAL A 126 5.96 -10.51 -5.82
C VAL A 126 5.74 -12.01 -5.61
N VAL A 127 4.51 -12.50 -5.79
CA VAL A 127 4.21 -13.93 -5.63
C VAL A 127 5.03 -14.78 -6.61
N GLN A 128 5.13 -14.35 -7.88
CA GLN A 128 5.93 -15.07 -8.88
C GLN A 128 7.44 -15.08 -8.53
N ALA A 129 7.98 -13.99 -8.01
CA ALA A 129 9.37 -13.91 -7.60
C ALA A 129 9.64 -14.75 -6.35
N ALA A 130 8.74 -14.67 -5.35
CA ALA A 130 8.82 -15.43 -4.10
C ALA A 130 8.76 -16.95 -4.36
N GLU A 131 7.92 -17.41 -5.30
CA GLU A 131 7.83 -18.80 -5.70
C GLU A 131 9.16 -19.34 -6.26
N ARG A 132 9.85 -18.57 -7.10
CA ARG A 132 11.18 -18.92 -7.61
C ARG A 132 12.21 -19.11 -6.50
N MET A 133 12.07 -18.38 -5.40
CA MET A 133 12.93 -18.45 -4.21
C MET A 133 12.43 -19.45 -3.17
N LYS A 134 11.33 -20.17 -3.46
CA LYS A 134 10.70 -21.17 -2.58
C LYS A 134 10.27 -20.60 -1.22
N VAL A 135 9.79 -19.36 -1.22
CA VAL A 135 9.25 -18.67 -0.04
C VAL A 135 7.83 -18.20 -0.32
N GLU A 136 7.07 -17.97 0.74
CA GLU A 136 5.74 -17.41 0.65
C GLU A 136 5.76 -15.93 1.04
N GLN A 137 5.49 -15.06 0.05
CA GLN A 137 5.32 -13.62 0.30
C GLN A 137 4.11 -13.12 -0.47
N ILE A 138 3.12 -12.63 0.27
CA ILE A 138 1.84 -12.19 -0.29
C ILE A 138 1.58 -10.76 0.18
N PRO A 139 1.79 -9.75 -0.68
CA PRO A 139 1.45 -8.37 -0.38
C PRO A 139 -0.03 -8.21 -0.04
N THR A 140 -0.33 -7.26 0.83
CA THR A 140 -1.70 -6.90 1.19
C THR A 140 -1.95 -5.42 0.95
N TYR A 141 -3.22 -5.08 0.63
CA TYR A 141 -3.67 -3.73 0.41
C TYR A 141 -5.06 -3.54 1.02
N GLY A 142 -5.32 -2.35 1.56
CA GLY A 142 -6.65 -2.02 2.07
C GLY A 142 -6.67 -0.75 2.91
N PRO A 143 -7.87 -0.38 3.41
CA PRO A 143 -8.03 0.77 4.27
C PRO A 143 -7.32 0.58 5.61
N ILE A 144 -6.76 1.68 6.12
CA ILE A 144 -6.20 1.72 7.47
C ILE A 144 -7.35 1.89 8.46
N HIS A 145 -7.40 0.98 9.44
CA HIS A 145 -8.43 1.00 10.47
C HIS A 145 -8.30 2.26 11.35
N MET A 146 -9.42 2.92 11.67
CA MET A 146 -9.50 4.09 12.58
C MET A 146 -8.70 5.33 12.14
N ALA A 147 -8.25 5.41 10.88
CA ALA A 147 -7.55 6.58 10.34
C ALA A 147 -8.46 7.53 9.56
N GLY A 148 -9.78 7.42 9.71
CA GLY A 148 -10.75 8.30 9.04
C GLY A 148 -10.90 8.03 7.53
N HIS A 149 -10.68 6.80 7.07
CA HIS A 149 -10.89 6.42 5.68
C HIS A 149 -12.38 6.44 5.31
N GLU A 150 -12.72 7.15 4.22
CA GLU A 150 -14.05 7.15 3.62
C GLU A 150 -14.17 6.02 2.62
N GLY A 151 -15.14 5.13 2.82
CA GLY A 151 -15.33 3.91 2.03
C GLY A 151 -15.45 4.13 0.52
N LEU A 152 -15.08 3.13 -0.28
CA LEU A 152 -15.07 3.13 -1.74
C LEU A 152 -14.08 4.14 -2.38
N GLY A 153 -13.16 4.70 -1.61
CA GLY A 153 -12.12 5.57 -2.13
C GLY A 153 -10.79 4.82 -2.32
N ASP A 154 -9.96 5.33 -3.21
CA ASP A 154 -8.62 4.81 -3.46
C ASP A 154 -7.62 5.95 -3.61
N PHE A 155 -6.34 5.68 -3.33
CA PHE A 155 -5.26 6.61 -3.66
C PHE A 155 -4.92 6.48 -5.15
N VAL A 156 -4.73 7.62 -5.84
CA VAL A 156 -4.48 7.64 -7.28
C VAL A 156 -3.12 8.24 -7.58
N PHE A 157 -2.29 7.49 -8.28
CA PHE A 157 -1.03 7.98 -8.84
C PHE A 157 -1.30 8.69 -10.17
N VAL A 158 -0.78 9.92 -10.30
CA VAL A 158 -0.88 10.69 -11.55
C VAL A 158 0.55 10.99 -12.00
N PRO A 159 0.98 10.50 -13.19
CA PRO A 159 2.30 10.81 -13.72
C PRO A 159 2.52 12.31 -13.89
N ALA A 160 3.74 12.79 -13.66
CA ALA A 160 4.07 14.22 -13.75
C ALA A 160 3.78 14.80 -15.15
N GLN A 161 3.91 14.01 -16.20
CA GLN A 161 3.61 14.40 -17.59
C GLN A 161 2.10 14.47 -17.92
N ALA A 162 1.24 13.95 -17.05
CA ALA A 162 -0.22 13.94 -17.23
C ALA A 162 -0.92 15.08 -16.47
N ARG A 163 -0.17 16.01 -15.88
CA ARG A 163 -0.74 17.20 -15.26
C ARG A 163 -1.13 18.20 -16.37
N PRO A 164 -2.40 18.69 -16.39
CA PRO A 164 -2.83 19.72 -17.32
C PRO A 164 -2.10 21.03 -17.09
#